data_46f5eabc718f35264100ab3067d2522d
#
_entry.id   46f5eabc718f35264100ab3067d2522d
#
_cell.length_a   1.000
_cell.length_b   1.000
_cell.length_c   1.000
_cell.angle_alpha   90.00
_cell.angle_beta   90.00
_cell.angle_gamma   90.00
#
_symmetry.space_group_name_H-M   'P 1'
#
loop_
_entity.id
_entity.type
_entity.pdbx_description
1 polymer ?
#
loop_
_entity_poly.entity_id
_entity_poly.type
_entity_poly.pdbx_seq_one_letter_code
_entity_poly.pdbx_strand_id
1 'polypeptide(L)'
;MAFRALPPLALAAVTLLSGCSMFRSYDTELQATNQQLATGNVDAALTLLEKNNTGEDKDLLYFFEKGELLRAKGDLTGSQTAWRSADLQVYKWEESVKFDSAKYLAQFGSFLANDKV
;
A
#
# COMPACT_ATOMS: atom_id res chain seq x y z
N MET A 1 16.95 18.90 -37.31
CA MET A 1 16.51 17.61 -36.79
C MET A 1 16.40 17.67 -35.27
N ALA A 2 15.31 18.29 -34.80
CA ALA A 2 15.03 18.49 -33.38
C ALA A 2 14.67 17.19 -32.64
N PHE A 3 14.43 16.12 -33.35
CA PHE A 3 13.99 14.84 -32.77
C PHE A 3 15.06 14.07 -31.98
N ARG A 4 16.33 14.39 -32.19
CA ARG A 4 17.44 13.69 -31.52
C ARG A 4 17.78 14.22 -30.13
N ALA A 5 17.31 15.44 -29.79
CA ALA A 5 17.56 16.04 -28.49
C ALA A 5 16.45 15.76 -27.46
N LEU A 6 15.29 15.25 -27.90
CA LEU A 6 14.09 15.05 -27.08
C LEU A 6 13.95 13.66 -26.42
N PRO A 7 14.52 12.53 -26.94
CA PRO A 7 14.24 11.20 -26.42
C PRO A 7 14.47 10.99 -24.92
N PRO A 8 15.57 11.44 -24.30
CA PRO A 8 15.78 11.21 -22.86
C PRO A 8 14.82 12.02 -21.97
N LEU A 9 14.43 13.22 -22.39
CA LEU A 9 13.47 14.04 -21.68
C LEU A 9 12.05 13.50 -21.82
N ALA A 10 11.67 13.01 -23.00
CA ALA A 10 10.39 12.37 -23.25
C ALA A 10 10.24 11.07 -22.44
N LEU A 11 11.29 10.27 -22.32
CA LEU A 11 11.31 9.03 -21.54
C LEU A 11 11.16 9.32 -20.05
N ALA A 12 11.85 10.32 -19.52
CA ALA A 12 11.72 10.76 -18.13
C ALA A 12 10.30 11.28 -17.82
N ALA A 13 9.69 12.04 -18.74
CA ALA A 13 8.32 12.52 -18.60
C ALA A 13 7.30 11.36 -18.60
N VAL A 14 7.48 10.35 -19.42
CA VAL A 14 6.61 9.15 -19.48
C VAL A 14 6.69 8.36 -18.17
N THR A 15 7.88 8.18 -17.60
CA THR A 15 8.04 7.46 -16.32
C THR A 15 7.42 8.21 -15.15
N LEU A 16 7.52 9.53 -15.12
CA LEU A 16 6.87 10.37 -14.12
C LEU A 16 5.34 10.33 -14.23
N LEU A 17 4.80 10.33 -15.45
CA LEU A 17 3.36 10.22 -15.70
C LEU A 17 2.81 8.85 -15.28
N SER A 18 3.56 7.77 -15.45
CA SER A 18 3.17 6.42 -15.01
C SER A 18 3.06 6.34 -13.49
N GLY A 19 4.02 6.93 -12.74
CA GLY A 19 3.97 7.02 -11.29
C GLY A 19 2.76 7.82 -10.80
N CYS A 20 2.48 8.97 -11.40
CA CYS A 20 1.32 9.81 -11.07
C CYS A 20 -0.01 9.10 -11.36
N SER A 21 -0.07 8.27 -12.39
CA SER A 21 -1.27 7.52 -12.77
C SER A 21 -1.67 6.46 -11.70
N MET A 22 -0.71 5.80 -11.08
CA MET A 22 -0.98 4.87 -9.96
C MET A 22 -1.52 5.61 -8.73
N PHE A 23 -0.96 6.74 -8.36
CA PHE A 23 -1.45 7.58 -7.27
C PHE A 23 -2.84 8.14 -7.53
N ARG A 24 -3.15 8.51 -8.78
CA ARG A 24 -4.48 8.99 -9.17
C ARG A 24 -5.56 7.93 -9.00
N SER A 25 -5.26 6.67 -9.31
CA SER A 25 -6.23 5.58 -9.15
C SER A 25 -6.64 5.41 -7.70
N TYR A 26 -5.68 5.36 -6.79
CA TYR A 26 -5.94 5.25 -5.35
C TYR A 26 -6.67 6.48 -4.82
N ASP A 27 -6.23 7.66 -5.20
CA ASP A 27 -6.84 8.92 -4.79
C ASP A 27 -8.31 9.01 -5.26
N THR A 28 -8.61 8.55 -6.46
CA THR A 28 -9.98 8.50 -6.98
C THR A 28 -10.87 7.56 -6.15
N GLU A 29 -10.37 6.38 -5.79
CA GLU A 29 -11.09 5.43 -4.94
C GLU A 29 -11.34 6.02 -3.55
N LEU A 30 -10.35 6.65 -2.97
CA LEU A 30 -10.44 7.30 -1.67
C LEU A 30 -11.42 8.47 -1.69
N GLN A 31 -11.43 9.26 -2.76
CA GLN A 31 -12.39 10.35 -2.94
C GLN A 31 -13.82 9.84 -3.00
N ALA A 32 -14.08 8.76 -3.74
CA ALA A 32 -15.41 8.17 -3.82
C ALA A 32 -15.90 7.67 -2.45
N THR A 33 -15.03 7.03 -1.69
CA THR A 33 -15.33 6.59 -0.31
C THR A 33 -15.61 7.79 0.59
N ASN A 34 -14.78 8.81 0.52
CA ASN A 34 -14.93 10.03 1.32
C ASN A 34 -16.22 10.79 0.99
N GLN A 35 -16.64 10.82 -0.27
CA GLN A 35 -17.91 11.41 -0.67
C GLN A 35 -19.10 10.70 -0.01
N GLN A 36 -19.10 9.37 0.02
CA GLN A 36 -20.13 8.62 0.71
C GLN A 36 -20.13 8.87 2.21
N LEU A 37 -18.95 8.94 2.80
CA LEU A 37 -18.80 9.24 4.23
C LEU A 37 -19.27 10.65 4.56
N ALA A 38 -18.97 11.63 3.71
CA ALA A 38 -19.40 13.04 3.88
C ALA A 38 -20.94 13.19 3.85
N THR A 39 -21.64 12.33 3.12
CA THR A 39 -23.12 12.30 3.09
C THR A 39 -23.71 11.51 4.27
N GLY A 40 -22.88 10.99 5.16
CA GLY A 40 -23.32 10.15 6.29
C GLY A 40 -23.63 8.71 5.91
N ASN A 41 -23.34 8.30 4.70
CA ASN A 41 -23.62 6.95 4.20
C ASN A 41 -22.43 6.01 4.37
N VAL A 42 -22.16 5.62 5.61
CA VAL A 42 -21.03 4.74 5.96
C VAL A 42 -21.17 3.35 5.33
N ASP A 43 -22.40 2.82 5.26
CA ASP A 43 -22.63 1.50 4.65
C ASP A 43 -22.31 1.49 3.15
N ALA A 44 -22.63 2.56 2.43
CA ALA A 44 -22.22 2.70 1.03
C ALA A 44 -20.71 2.80 0.87
N ALA A 45 -20.02 3.50 1.77
CA ALA A 45 -18.56 3.58 1.79
C ALA A 45 -17.93 2.21 2.04
N LEU A 46 -18.46 1.43 2.98
CA LEU A 46 -18.03 0.05 3.24
C LEU A 46 -18.24 -0.86 2.02
N THR A 47 -19.38 -0.73 1.35
CA THR A 47 -19.69 -1.48 0.14
C THR A 47 -18.70 -1.16 -0.98
N LEU A 48 -18.35 0.11 -1.17
CA LEU A 48 -17.33 0.52 -2.14
C LEU A 48 -15.95 -0.04 -1.80
N LEU A 49 -15.56 -0.01 -0.53
CA LEU A 49 -14.29 -0.57 -0.08
C LEU A 49 -14.20 -2.05 -0.41
N GLU A 50 -15.23 -2.82 -0.12
CA GLU A 50 -15.26 -4.27 -0.43
C GLU A 50 -15.26 -4.52 -1.94
N LYS A 51 -15.99 -3.73 -2.71
CA LYS A 51 -16.05 -3.83 -4.17
C LYS A 51 -14.68 -3.59 -4.82
N ASN A 52 -13.92 -2.65 -4.29
CA ASN A 52 -12.59 -2.29 -4.83
C ASN A 52 -11.49 -3.22 -4.34
N ASN A 53 -11.77 -4.11 -3.39
CA ASN A 53 -10.79 -5.01 -2.76
C ASN A 53 -11.31 -6.46 -2.77
N THR A 54 -11.55 -7.02 -3.95
CA THR A 54 -12.10 -8.37 -4.13
C THR A 54 -11.06 -9.48 -4.02
N GLY A 55 -9.77 -9.17 -4.02
CA GLY A 55 -8.71 -10.18 -3.89
C GLY A 55 -8.68 -10.85 -2.53
N GLU A 56 -8.11 -12.05 -2.44
CA GLU A 56 -7.97 -12.78 -1.18
C GLU A 56 -6.96 -12.12 -0.24
N ASP A 57 -5.87 -11.58 -0.80
CA ASP A 57 -4.86 -10.88 -0.04
C ASP A 57 -5.22 -9.40 0.06
N LYS A 58 -5.69 -9.00 1.23
CA LYS A 58 -6.02 -7.61 1.52
C LYS A 58 -4.77 -6.86 1.94
N ASP A 59 -4.60 -5.64 1.44
CA ASP A 59 -3.47 -4.80 1.78
C ASP A 59 -3.69 -4.04 3.11
N LEU A 60 -2.63 -3.40 3.57
CA LEU A 60 -2.64 -2.64 4.81
C LEU A 60 -3.66 -1.49 4.78
N LEU A 61 -3.76 -0.81 3.64
CA LEU A 61 -4.68 0.32 3.47
C LEU A 61 -6.14 -0.11 3.56
N TYR A 62 -6.48 -1.27 3.01
CA TYR A 62 -7.82 -1.85 3.15
C TYR A 62 -8.22 -1.99 4.62
N PHE A 63 -7.34 -2.54 5.46
CA PHE A 63 -7.65 -2.73 6.87
C PHE A 63 -7.75 -1.42 7.63
N PHE A 64 -6.93 -0.43 7.30
CA PHE A 64 -7.03 0.91 7.89
C PHE A 64 -8.35 1.59 7.52
N GLU A 65 -8.71 1.59 6.25
CA GLU A 65 -9.96 2.18 5.78
C GLU A 65 -11.17 1.46 6.41
N LYS A 66 -11.15 0.14 6.43
CA LYS A 66 -12.21 -0.66 7.04
C LYS A 66 -12.37 -0.34 8.53
N GLY A 67 -11.26 -0.24 9.25
CA GLY A 67 -11.26 0.12 10.66
C GLY A 67 -11.88 1.49 10.91
N GLU A 68 -11.51 2.48 10.11
CA GLU A 68 -12.07 3.84 10.21
C GLU A 68 -13.56 3.88 9.88
N LEU A 69 -14.00 3.22 8.82
CA LEU A 69 -15.41 3.18 8.43
C LEU A 69 -16.28 2.47 9.47
N LEU A 70 -15.81 1.35 10.01
CA LEU A 70 -16.51 0.63 11.07
C LEU A 70 -16.58 1.46 12.36
N ARG A 71 -15.54 2.19 12.69
CA ARG A 71 -15.56 3.14 13.80
C ARG A 71 -16.60 4.24 13.58
N ALA A 72 -16.65 4.82 12.40
CA ALA A 72 -17.63 5.85 12.05
C ALA A 72 -19.08 5.31 12.13
N LYS A 73 -19.28 4.04 11.81
CA LYS A 73 -20.55 3.35 11.95
C LYS A 73 -20.94 3.06 13.40
N GLY A 74 -19.97 3.08 14.32
CA GLY A 74 -20.16 2.70 15.72
C GLY A 74 -19.88 1.23 16.01
N ASP A 75 -19.43 0.45 15.03
CA ASP A 75 -18.98 -0.94 15.21
C ASP A 75 -17.53 -0.97 15.70
N LEU A 76 -17.36 -0.74 16.99
CA LEU A 76 -16.05 -0.67 17.61
C LEU A 76 -15.32 -2.01 17.61
N THR A 77 -16.03 -3.11 17.77
CA THR A 77 -15.46 -4.46 17.73
C THR A 77 -14.93 -4.80 16.35
N GLY A 78 -15.71 -4.53 15.30
CA GLY A 78 -15.28 -4.71 13.91
C GLY A 78 -14.12 -3.81 13.55
N SER A 79 -14.13 -2.56 14.00
CA SER A 79 -13.01 -1.62 13.82
C SER A 79 -11.72 -2.14 14.43
N GLN A 80 -11.76 -2.60 15.68
CA GLN A 80 -10.60 -3.18 16.36
C GLN A 80 -10.07 -4.42 15.65
N THR A 81 -10.95 -5.28 15.16
CA THR A 81 -10.57 -6.47 14.39
C THR A 81 -9.83 -6.09 13.10
N ALA A 82 -10.33 -5.09 12.38
CA ALA A 82 -9.67 -4.60 11.16
C ALA A 82 -8.27 -4.02 11.47
N TRP A 83 -8.16 -3.23 12.52
CA TRP A 83 -6.88 -2.65 12.92
C TRP A 83 -5.88 -3.69 13.44
N ARG A 84 -6.34 -4.72 14.12
CA ARG A 84 -5.49 -5.86 14.50
C ARG A 84 -4.96 -6.61 13.28
N SER A 85 -5.76 -6.73 12.23
CA SER A 85 -5.32 -7.32 10.97
C SER A 85 -4.25 -6.46 10.30
N ALA A 86 -4.39 -5.14 10.34
CA ALA A 86 -3.37 -4.21 9.86
C ALA A 86 -2.06 -4.35 10.65
N ASP A 87 -2.17 -4.37 11.98
CA ASP A 87 -1.03 -4.54 12.88
C ASP A 87 -0.29 -5.86 12.63
N LEU A 88 -1.03 -6.94 12.43
CA LEU A 88 -0.46 -8.24 12.09
C LEU A 88 0.28 -8.23 10.75
N GLN A 89 -0.20 -7.51 9.76
CA GLN A 89 0.50 -7.35 8.48
C GLN A 89 1.81 -6.58 8.65
N VAL A 90 1.79 -5.50 9.41
CA VAL A 90 3.01 -4.73 9.72
C VAL A 90 4.01 -5.61 10.45
N TYR A 91 3.57 -6.37 11.43
CA TYR A 91 4.42 -7.29 12.17
C TYR A 91 5.07 -8.34 11.26
N LYS A 92 4.29 -8.97 10.40
CA LYS A 92 4.81 -9.95 9.44
C LYS A 92 5.82 -9.33 8.47
N TRP A 93 5.55 -8.12 8.02
CA TRP A 93 6.47 -7.39 7.16
C TRP A 93 7.78 -7.06 7.88
N GLU A 94 7.70 -6.57 9.12
CA GLU A 94 8.88 -6.29 9.95
C GLU A 94 9.73 -7.54 10.20
N GLU A 95 9.09 -8.66 10.51
CA GLU A 95 9.78 -9.94 10.70
C GLU A 95 10.48 -10.40 9.41
N SER A 96 9.82 -10.26 8.27
CA SER A 96 10.40 -10.57 6.96
C SER A 96 11.62 -9.70 6.67
N VAL A 97 11.53 -8.38 6.92
CA VAL A 97 12.66 -7.45 6.71
C VAL A 97 13.83 -7.79 7.63
N LYS A 98 13.58 -8.11 8.89
CA LYS A 98 14.63 -8.54 9.84
C LYS A 98 15.32 -9.81 9.37
N PHE A 99 14.54 -10.80 8.92
CA PHE A 99 15.07 -12.07 8.41
C PHE A 99 15.94 -11.85 7.17
N ASP A 100 15.46 -11.06 6.22
CA ASP A 100 16.19 -10.73 4.99
C ASP A 100 17.48 -9.94 5.31
N SER A 101 17.43 -8.99 6.21
CA SER A 101 18.60 -8.23 6.67
C SER A 101 19.65 -9.12 7.31
N ALA A 102 19.23 -10.04 8.18
CA ALA A 102 20.12 -11.01 8.81
C ALA A 102 20.77 -11.93 7.78
N LYS A 103 20.00 -12.38 6.79
CA LYS A 103 20.49 -13.20 5.68
C LYS A 103 21.54 -12.47 4.85
N TYR A 104 21.30 -11.22 4.48
CA TYR A 104 22.26 -10.40 3.74
C TYR A 104 23.53 -10.13 4.53
N LEU A 105 23.41 -9.84 5.81
CA LEU A 105 24.55 -9.64 6.70
C LEU A 105 25.41 -10.91 6.83
N ALA A 106 24.77 -12.07 6.96
CA ALA A 106 25.48 -13.36 6.99
C ALA A 106 26.20 -13.64 5.69
N GLN A 107 25.57 -13.39 4.54
CA GLN A 107 26.21 -13.54 3.23
C GLN A 107 27.41 -12.58 3.05
N PHE A 108 27.26 -11.34 3.48
CA PHE A 108 28.31 -10.33 3.41
C PHE A 108 29.49 -10.72 4.30
N GLY A 109 29.23 -11.18 5.52
CA GLY A 109 30.25 -11.68 6.44
C GLY A 109 31.01 -12.87 5.87
N SER A 110 30.29 -13.82 5.25
CA SER A 110 30.90 -14.96 4.54
C SER A 110 31.79 -14.52 3.38
N PHE A 111 31.32 -13.56 2.61
CA PHE A 111 32.09 -12.97 1.50
C PHE A 111 33.40 -12.34 2.00
N LEU A 112 33.35 -11.55 3.05
CA LEU A 112 34.53 -10.92 3.65
C LEU A 112 35.52 -11.96 4.21
N ALA A 113 35.01 -13.03 4.81
CA ALA A 113 35.83 -14.11 5.35
C ALA A 113 36.58 -14.84 4.22
N ASN A 114 35.95 -15.07 3.09
CA ASN A 114 36.54 -15.71 1.91
C ASN A 114 37.60 -14.83 1.21
N ASP A 115 37.43 -13.53 1.26
CA ASP A 115 38.33 -12.58 0.63
C ASP A 115 39.69 -12.44 1.38
N LYS A 116 39.79 -12.98 2.57
CA LYS A 116 41.02 -12.97 3.38
C LYS A 116 41.98 -14.12 3.07
N VAL A 117 41.59 -14.97 2.16
CA VAL A 117 42.43 -16.07 1.69
C VAL A 117 43.27 -15.62 0.49
#